data_a8d211a072cd4cf3245ca55f2b5abf14
#
_entry.id   a8d211a072cd4cf3245ca55f2b5abf14
#
_cell.length_a   1.000
_cell.length_b   1.000
_cell.length_c   1.000
_cell.angle_alpha   90.00
_cell.angle_beta   90.00
_cell.angle_gamma   90.00
#
_symmetry.space_group_name_H-M   'P 1'
#
loop_
_entity.id
_entity.type
_entity.pdbx_description
1 polymer ?
#
loop_
_entity_poly.entity_id
_entity_poly.type
_entity_poly.pdbx_seq_one_letter_code
_entity_poly.pdbx_strand_id
1 'polypeptide(L)'
;MPALPVPDRVAWSVDQLDLRPDSRVLEIGGGPGAAAELICRRLTHGFLLAIDRSAVAIDRSTSRNRADIDAGRLELRRCTLADLEVPDDSFDVAFSVDVNLFWTGPAEVELDRLHRALRPGARLHVCYGPGPGDPTAALAAVRSHLEASPFGSADVRRTDRGSEIRATKL
;
A
#
# COMPACT_ATOMS: atom_id res chain seq x y z
N MET A 1 -7.53 -16.89 -20.25
CA MET A 1 -7.76 -15.45 -20.40
C MET A 1 -6.42 -14.73 -20.27
N PRO A 2 -6.08 -13.81 -21.15
CA PRO A 2 -4.87 -13.02 -20.97
C PRO A 2 -5.00 -12.21 -19.67
N ALA A 3 -3.90 -12.13 -18.91
CA ALA A 3 -3.87 -11.31 -17.69
C ALA A 3 -4.20 -9.85 -18.05
N LEU A 4 -5.04 -9.20 -17.27
CA LEU A 4 -5.31 -7.77 -17.43
C LEU A 4 -4.00 -6.99 -17.32
N PRO A 5 -3.76 -5.99 -18.19
CA PRO A 5 -2.53 -5.22 -18.13
C PRO A 5 -2.38 -4.53 -16.78
N VAL A 6 -1.15 -4.42 -16.29
CA VAL A 6 -0.84 -3.62 -15.11
C VAL A 6 -0.84 -2.15 -15.50
N PRO A 7 -1.63 -1.28 -14.84
CA PRO A 7 -1.61 0.15 -15.11
C PRO A 7 -0.24 0.77 -14.79
N ASP A 8 0.22 1.72 -15.62
CA ASP A 8 1.53 2.37 -15.46
C ASP A 8 1.71 3.02 -14.07
N ARG A 9 0.65 3.63 -13.52
CA ARG A 9 0.67 4.21 -12.18
C ARG A 9 0.93 3.19 -11.07
N VAL A 10 0.43 1.96 -11.24
CA VAL A 10 0.66 0.86 -10.29
C VAL A 10 2.10 0.37 -10.40
N ALA A 11 2.59 0.16 -11.62
CA ALA A 11 3.98 -0.23 -11.85
C ALA A 11 4.96 0.82 -11.28
N TRP A 12 4.71 2.10 -11.55
CA TRP A 12 5.50 3.19 -10.99
C TRP A 12 5.48 3.19 -9.44
N SER A 13 4.31 3.03 -8.82
CA SER A 13 4.19 2.99 -7.37
C SER A 13 4.97 1.83 -6.75
N VAL A 14 4.89 0.63 -7.35
CA VAL A 14 5.65 -0.54 -6.89
C VAL A 14 7.16 -0.33 -7.04
N ASP A 15 7.59 0.43 -8.06
CA ASP A 15 9.01 0.75 -8.26
C ASP A 15 9.57 1.74 -7.21
N GLN A 16 8.70 2.46 -6.48
CA GLN A 16 9.15 3.32 -5.36
C GLN A 16 9.44 2.52 -4.08
N LEU A 17 8.93 1.29 -3.98
CA LEU A 17 9.08 0.46 -2.79
C LEU A 17 10.47 -0.19 -2.79
N ASP A 18 11.26 0.02 -1.75
CA ASP A 18 12.57 -0.62 -1.57
C ASP A 18 12.38 -2.08 -1.09
N LEU A 19 11.90 -2.95 -1.99
CA LEU A 19 11.60 -4.35 -1.66
C LEU A 19 12.86 -5.21 -1.70
N ARG A 20 13.06 -5.99 -0.64
CA ARG A 20 14.00 -7.11 -0.62
C ARG A 20 13.25 -8.41 -0.92
N PRO A 21 13.93 -9.46 -1.40
CA PRO A 21 13.30 -10.76 -1.69
C PRO A 21 12.56 -11.38 -0.50
N ASP A 22 12.94 -11.03 0.72
CA ASP A 22 12.38 -11.51 1.99
C ASP A 22 11.45 -10.52 2.69
N SER A 23 11.15 -9.37 2.07
CA SER A 23 10.30 -8.34 2.67
C SER A 23 8.91 -8.85 3.01
N ARG A 24 8.40 -8.40 4.15
CA ARG A 24 7.00 -8.54 4.54
C ARG A 24 6.26 -7.24 4.23
N VAL A 25 5.29 -7.30 3.36
CA VAL A 25 4.63 -6.13 2.76
C VAL A 25 3.15 -6.10 3.11
N LEU A 26 2.62 -4.93 3.42
CA LEU A 26 1.18 -4.67 3.61
C LEU A 26 0.68 -3.73 2.51
N GLU A 27 -0.29 -4.18 1.72
CA GLU A 27 -0.99 -3.36 0.74
C GLU A 27 -2.36 -2.94 1.26
N ILE A 28 -2.64 -1.63 1.27
CA ILE A 28 -3.93 -1.05 1.66
C ILE A 28 -4.72 -0.71 0.39
N GLY A 29 -5.91 -1.27 0.25
CA GLY A 29 -6.76 -1.05 -0.91
C GLY A 29 -6.22 -1.74 -2.16
N GLY A 30 -5.96 -3.04 -2.07
CA GLY A 30 -5.30 -3.84 -3.14
C GLY A 30 -6.07 -3.91 -4.46
N GLY A 31 -7.36 -3.55 -4.46
CA GLY A 31 -8.17 -3.53 -5.68
C GLY A 31 -8.14 -4.88 -6.42
N PRO A 32 -8.04 -4.87 -7.75
CA PRO A 32 -8.03 -6.10 -8.56
C PRO A 32 -6.68 -6.86 -8.54
N GLY A 33 -5.74 -6.49 -7.66
CA GLY A 33 -4.50 -7.24 -7.42
C GLY A 33 -3.36 -7.01 -8.41
N ALA A 34 -3.35 -5.88 -9.11
CA ALA A 34 -2.28 -5.59 -10.08
C ALA A 34 -0.93 -5.32 -9.40
N ALA A 35 -0.92 -4.60 -8.27
CA ALA A 35 0.30 -4.38 -7.50
C ALA A 35 0.75 -5.69 -6.82
N ALA A 36 -0.19 -6.47 -6.27
CA ALA A 36 0.10 -7.76 -5.67
C ALA A 36 0.86 -8.69 -6.64
N GLU A 37 0.43 -8.76 -7.91
CA GLU A 37 1.13 -9.54 -8.95
C GLU A 37 2.59 -9.10 -9.12
N LEU A 38 2.83 -7.79 -9.23
CA LEU A 38 4.19 -7.26 -9.40
C LEU A 38 5.08 -7.49 -8.17
N ILE A 39 4.52 -7.33 -6.97
CA ILE A 39 5.23 -7.51 -5.71
C ILE A 39 5.59 -8.96 -5.50
N CYS A 40 4.66 -9.90 -5.69
CA CYS A 40 4.91 -11.33 -5.52
C CYS A 40 6.03 -11.86 -6.43
N ARG A 41 6.19 -11.28 -7.63
CA ARG A 41 7.34 -11.59 -8.51
C ARG A 41 8.70 -11.20 -7.91
N ARG A 42 8.73 -10.20 -7.01
CA ARG A 42 9.95 -9.71 -6.33
C ARG A 42 10.20 -10.43 -5.00
N LEU A 43 9.13 -10.95 -4.37
CA LEU A 43 9.19 -11.62 -3.07
C LEU A 43 9.44 -13.12 -3.21
N THR A 44 10.68 -13.53 -3.41
CA THR A 44 11.02 -14.96 -3.53
C THR A 44 10.91 -15.74 -2.22
N HIS A 45 11.12 -15.07 -1.07
CA HIS A 45 11.02 -15.63 0.28
C HIS A 45 10.20 -14.74 1.22
N GLY A 46 9.62 -13.68 0.67
CA GLY A 46 8.82 -12.69 1.41
C GLY A 46 7.34 -13.04 1.43
N PHE A 47 6.55 -12.09 1.93
CA PHE A 47 5.12 -12.26 2.09
C PHE A 47 4.39 -10.93 1.87
N LEU A 48 3.27 -10.98 1.16
CA LEU A 48 2.35 -9.85 0.96
C LEU A 48 1.00 -10.15 1.61
N LEU A 49 0.56 -9.27 2.51
CA LEU A 49 -0.84 -9.17 2.91
C LEU A 49 -1.46 -8.00 2.16
N ALA A 50 -2.48 -8.26 1.34
CA ALA A 50 -3.25 -7.20 0.68
C ALA A 50 -4.67 -7.17 1.23
N ILE A 51 -5.10 -5.99 1.68
CA ILE A 51 -6.44 -5.78 2.21
C ILE A 51 -7.27 -4.91 1.28
N ASP A 52 -8.56 -5.23 1.21
CA ASP A 52 -9.56 -4.40 0.54
C ASP A 52 -10.93 -4.60 1.20
N ARG A 53 -11.74 -3.54 1.29
CA ARG A 53 -13.10 -3.62 1.83
C ARG A 53 -14.10 -4.22 0.83
N SER A 54 -13.78 -4.19 -0.46
CA SER A 54 -14.66 -4.63 -1.55
C SER A 54 -14.53 -6.13 -1.78
N ALA A 55 -15.64 -6.86 -1.64
CA ALA A 55 -15.68 -8.28 -1.99
C ALA A 55 -15.31 -8.51 -3.46
N VAL A 56 -15.82 -7.65 -4.38
CA VAL A 56 -15.52 -7.75 -5.81
C VAL A 56 -14.02 -7.55 -6.10
N ALA A 57 -13.36 -6.64 -5.38
CA ALA A 57 -11.92 -6.43 -5.51
C ALA A 57 -11.16 -7.69 -5.05
N ILE A 58 -11.51 -8.25 -3.91
CA ILE A 58 -10.92 -9.49 -3.38
C ILE A 58 -11.09 -10.66 -4.37
N ASP A 59 -12.31 -10.85 -4.93
CA ASP A 59 -12.57 -11.91 -5.90
C ASP A 59 -11.70 -11.77 -7.17
N ARG A 60 -11.60 -10.55 -7.69
CA ARG A 60 -10.75 -10.24 -8.86
C ARG A 60 -9.27 -10.47 -8.56
N SER A 61 -8.81 -10.00 -7.41
CA SER A 61 -7.42 -10.20 -6.98
C SER A 61 -7.11 -11.68 -6.75
N THR A 62 -8.05 -12.44 -6.17
CA THR A 62 -7.93 -13.90 -6.00
C THR A 62 -7.76 -14.61 -7.33
N SER A 63 -8.60 -14.26 -8.32
CA SER A 63 -8.52 -14.86 -9.66
C SER A 63 -7.19 -14.54 -10.36
N ARG A 64 -6.72 -13.29 -10.22
CA ARG A 64 -5.47 -12.81 -10.83
C ARG A 64 -4.23 -13.46 -10.23
N ASN A 65 -4.22 -13.65 -8.91
CA ASN A 65 -3.02 -14.01 -8.14
C ASN A 65 -3.10 -15.43 -7.53
N ARG A 66 -3.90 -16.33 -8.11
CA ARG A 66 -4.13 -17.66 -7.57
C ARG A 66 -2.84 -18.42 -7.26
N ALA A 67 -1.86 -18.38 -8.16
CA ALA A 67 -0.62 -19.11 -7.98
C ALA A 67 0.21 -18.60 -6.77
N ASP A 68 0.18 -17.29 -6.50
CA ASP A 68 0.89 -16.71 -5.36
C ASP A 68 0.19 -16.98 -4.03
N ILE A 69 -1.15 -17.05 -4.06
CA ILE A 69 -1.95 -17.47 -2.90
C ILE A 69 -1.67 -18.94 -2.58
N ASP A 70 -1.73 -19.82 -3.58
CA ASP A 70 -1.50 -21.27 -3.42
C ASP A 70 -0.06 -21.55 -2.97
N ALA A 71 0.90 -20.70 -3.36
CA ALA A 71 2.30 -20.78 -2.92
C ALA A 71 2.56 -20.16 -1.53
N GLY A 72 1.54 -19.56 -0.89
CA GLY A 72 1.66 -18.93 0.43
C GLY A 72 2.42 -17.60 0.45
N ARG A 73 2.69 -16.98 -0.71
CA ARG A 73 3.34 -15.68 -0.79
C ARG A 73 2.38 -14.51 -0.64
N LEU A 74 1.09 -14.72 -0.92
CA LEU A 74 0.04 -13.72 -0.86
C LEU A 74 -1.12 -14.19 0.01
N GLU A 75 -1.53 -13.34 0.93
CA GLU A 75 -2.82 -13.41 1.61
C GLU A 75 -3.69 -12.23 1.20
N LEU A 76 -4.95 -12.50 0.84
CA LEU A 76 -5.96 -11.48 0.60
C LEU A 76 -6.93 -11.45 1.77
N ARG A 77 -7.19 -10.28 2.32
CA ARG A 77 -8.11 -10.13 3.45
C ARG A 77 -9.15 -9.05 3.18
N ARG A 78 -10.42 -9.43 3.27
CA ARG A 78 -11.51 -8.46 3.17
C ARG A 78 -11.71 -7.78 4.51
N CYS A 79 -11.15 -6.58 4.67
CA CYS A 79 -11.36 -5.73 5.85
C CYS A 79 -11.03 -4.27 5.51
N THR A 80 -11.44 -3.35 6.39
CA THR A 80 -10.93 -1.98 6.38
C THR A 80 -9.58 -1.94 7.10
N LEU A 81 -8.82 -0.86 6.90
CA LEU A 81 -7.56 -0.67 7.63
C LEU A 81 -7.81 -0.49 9.14
N ALA A 82 -8.91 0.16 9.51
CA ALA A 82 -9.30 0.33 10.92
C ALA A 82 -9.58 -1.00 11.63
N ASP A 83 -10.08 -2.00 10.90
CA ASP A 83 -10.40 -3.33 11.43
C ASP A 83 -9.26 -4.35 11.27
N LEU A 84 -8.12 -3.94 10.70
CA LEU A 84 -7.01 -4.84 10.45
C LEU A 84 -6.40 -5.34 11.78
N GLU A 85 -6.40 -6.64 11.98
CA GLU A 85 -5.74 -7.31 13.09
C GLU A 85 -4.50 -8.04 12.60
N VAL A 86 -3.34 -7.55 13.01
CA VAL A 86 -2.01 -8.13 12.76
C VAL A 86 -1.14 -7.90 13.98
N PRO A 87 -0.15 -8.76 14.25
CA PRO A 87 0.82 -8.49 15.32
C PRO A 87 1.58 -7.19 15.06
N ASP A 88 1.98 -6.51 16.13
CA ASP A 88 2.86 -5.35 16.04
C ASP A 88 4.19 -5.72 15.37
N ASP A 89 4.84 -4.76 14.74
CA ASP A 89 6.16 -4.91 14.10
C ASP A 89 6.26 -6.06 13.07
N SER A 90 5.17 -6.30 12.31
CA SER A 90 5.07 -7.43 11.38
C SER A 90 5.55 -7.15 9.96
N PHE A 91 5.59 -5.88 9.55
CA PHE A 91 5.86 -5.50 8.15
C PHE A 91 7.06 -4.59 8.01
N ASP A 92 7.80 -4.79 6.92
CA ASP A 92 8.95 -3.96 6.51
C ASP A 92 8.53 -2.76 5.67
N VAL A 93 7.40 -2.91 4.94
CA VAL A 93 6.84 -1.88 4.05
C VAL A 93 5.32 -1.96 4.10
N ALA A 94 4.65 -0.81 4.18
CA ALA A 94 3.23 -0.67 3.89
C ALA A 94 3.03 0.34 2.75
N PHE A 95 2.04 0.11 1.90
CA PHE A 95 1.76 1.04 0.80
C PHE A 95 0.30 1.05 0.39
N SER A 96 -0.09 2.12 -0.30
CA SER A 96 -1.37 2.25 -0.98
C SER A 96 -1.20 2.92 -2.33
N VAL A 97 -2.07 2.60 -3.30
CA VAL A 97 -2.11 3.24 -4.62
C VAL A 97 -3.52 3.75 -4.88
N ASP A 98 -3.67 5.05 -5.08
CA ASP A 98 -4.95 5.73 -5.36
C ASP A 98 -6.05 5.48 -4.31
N VAL A 99 -5.67 5.35 -3.03
CA VAL A 99 -6.59 5.20 -1.91
C VAL A 99 -6.90 6.56 -1.30
N ASN A 100 -8.18 6.92 -1.24
CA ASN A 100 -8.61 8.26 -0.80
C ASN A 100 -8.58 8.44 0.73
N LEU A 101 -8.49 7.36 1.50
CA LEU A 101 -8.53 7.34 2.96
C LEU A 101 -7.69 8.44 3.61
N PHE A 102 -6.44 8.60 3.15
CA PHE A 102 -5.45 9.44 3.81
C PHE A 102 -5.59 10.94 3.55
N TRP A 103 -6.43 11.38 2.59
CA TRP A 103 -6.65 12.80 2.32
C TRP A 103 -8.11 13.25 2.56
N THR A 104 -9.06 12.33 2.68
CA THR A 104 -10.47 12.65 2.93
C THR A 104 -10.77 12.91 4.40
N GLY A 105 -9.85 12.56 5.31
CA GLY A 105 -9.96 12.77 6.74
C GLY A 105 -8.64 12.49 7.44
N PRO A 106 -8.54 12.74 8.75
CA PRO A 106 -7.29 12.62 9.51
C PRO A 106 -6.76 11.18 9.62
N ALA A 107 -7.61 10.17 9.42
CA ALA A 107 -7.27 8.75 9.43
C ALA A 107 -6.45 8.32 10.68
N GLU A 108 -6.76 8.90 11.84
CA GLU A 108 -5.96 8.72 13.08
C GLU A 108 -5.88 7.26 13.50
N VAL A 109 -7.01 6.54 13.49
CA VAL A 109 -7.07 5.12 13.87
C VAL A 109 -6.26 4.27 12.89
N GLU A 110 -6.40 4.55 11.60
CA GLU A 110 -5.70 3.85 10.53
C GLU A 110 -4.19 4.10 10.56
N LEU A 111 -3.78 5.34 10.79
CA LEU A 111 -2.36 5.70 10.88
C LEU A 111 -1.71 5.13 12.15
N ASP A 112 -2.41 5.11 13.27
CA ASP A 112 -1.95 4.43 14.50
C ASP A 112 -1.77 2.93 14.25
N ARG A 113 -2.75 2.30 13.60
CA ARG A 113 -2.68 0.87 13.27
C ARG A 113 -1.53 0.54 12.32
N LEU A 114 -1.32 1.35 11.29
CA LEU A 114 -0.18 1.20 10.40
C LEU A 114 1.16 1.36 11.12
N HIS A 115 1.25 2.38 11.97
CA HIS A 115 2.45 2.61 12.75
C HIS A 115 2.78 1.41 13.65
N ARG A 116 1.78 0.80 14.30
CA ARG A 116 1.97 -0.40 15.11
C ARG A 116 2.36 -1.62 14.27
N ALA A 117 1.71 -1.82 13.12
CA ALA A 117 1.96 -2.95 12.23
C ALA A 117 3.37 -2.94 11.58
N LEU A 118 3.93 -1.75 11.37
CA LEU A 118 5.25 -1.58 10.78
C LEU A 118 6.36 -1.77 11.84
N ARG A 119 7.50 -2.34 11.44
CA ARG A 119 8.71 -2.44 12.27
C ARG A 119 9.40 -1.09 12.42
N PRO A 120 10.19 -0.87 13.48
CA PRO A 120 11.10 0.29 13.52
C PRO A 120 11.97 0.34 12.25
N GLY A 121 12.08 1.52 11.65
CA GLY A 121 12.78 1.74 10.38
C GLY A 121 11.97 1.39 9.12
N ALA A 122 10.81 0.76 9.26
CA ALA A 122 9.92 0.45 8.14
C ALA A 122 9.24 1.70 7.57
N ARG A 123 8.79 1.60 6.32
CA ARG A 123 8.24 2.74 5.58
C ARG A 123 6.78 2.53 5.18
N LEU A 124 6.02 3.62 5.27
CA LEU A 124 4.71 3.78 4.66
C LEU A 124 4.85 4.61 3.38
N HIS A 125 4.33 4.11 2.27
CA HIS A 125 4.25 4.80 0.98
C HIS A 125 2.80 5.03 0.59
N VAL A 126 2.38 6.29 0.49
CA VAL A 126 1.06 6.66 -0.02
C VAL A 126 1.25 7.22 -1.43
N CYS A 127 0.83 6.44 -2.43
CA CYS A 127 1.07 6.74 -3.84
C CYS A 127 -0.22 7.14 -4.55
N TYR A 128 -0.12 8.12 -5.43
CA TYR A 128 -1.19 8.55 -6.33
C TYR A 128 -0.68 8.62 -7.75
N GLY A 129 -1.44 8.07 -8.70
CA GLY A 129 -1.18 8.21 -10.12
C GLY A 129 -1.43 9.64 -10.62
N PRO A 130 -0.99 9.95 -11.86
CA PRO A 130 -1.35 11.20 -12.52
C PRO A 130 -2.86 11.22 -12.74
N GLY A 131 -3.52 12.28 -12.27
CA GLY A 131 -4.96 12.48 -12.39
C GLY A 131 -5.30 13.82 -13.03
N PRO A 132 -6.56 14.06 -13.40
CA PRO A 132 -7.01 15.37 -13.82
C PRO A 132 -6.98 16.33 -12.63
N GLY A 133 -6.31 17.46 -12.76
CA GLY A 133 -6.24 18.49 -11.75
C GLY A 133 -4.93 18.53 -10.97
N ASP A 134 -4.84 19.51 -10.07
CA ASP A 134 -3.65 19.71 -9.23
C ASP A 134 -3.77 18.89 -7.91
N PRO A 135 -2.90 17.91 -7.65
CA PRO A 135 -2.95 17.12 -6.44
C PRO A 135 -2.40 17.84 -5.19
N THR A 136 -1.94 19.08 -5.31
CA THR A 136 -1.20 19.79 -4.25
C THR A 136 -1.96 19.82 -2.93
N ALA A 137 -3.26 20.10 -2.92
CA ALA A 137 -4.06 20.17 -1.71
C ALA A 137 -4.20 18.79 -1.04
N ALA A 138 -4.44 17.74 -1.84
CA ALA A 138 -4.54 16.37 -1.34
C ALA A 138 -3.21 15.88 -0.76
N LEU A 139 -2.10 16.13 -1.44
CA LEU A 139 -0.76 15.78 -0.96
C LEU A 139 -0.40 16.52 0.33
N ALA A 140 -0.74 17.80 0.43
CA ALA A 140 -0.53 18.60 1.64
C ALA A 140 -1.37 18.08 2.81
N ALA A 141 -2.62 17.66 2.58
CA ALA A 141 -3.47 17.06 3.60
C ALA A 141 -2.89 15.73 4.11
N VAL A 142 -2.49 14.82 3.22
CA VAL A 142 -1.86 13.55 3.61
C VAL A 142 -0.58 13.79 4.42
N ARG A 143 0.28 14.70 3.95
CA ARG A 143 1.50 15.07 4.67
C ARG A 143 1.19 15.57 6.08
N SER A 144 0.24 16.51 6.21
CA SER A 144 -0.17 17.06 7.50
C SER A 144 -0.71 16.00 8.46
N HIS A 145 -1.54 15.07 7.96
CA HIS A 145 -2.06 13.97 8.77
C HIS A 145 -0.95 13.03 9.25
N LEU A 146 0.03 12.71 8.39
CA LEU A 146 1.18 11.89 8.77
C LEU A 146 2.08 12.60 9.79
N GLU A 147 2.34 13.90 9.63
CA GLU A 147 3.12 14.70 10.57
C GLU A 147 2.43 14.82 11.95
N ALA A 148 1.10 14.85 11.98
CA ALA A 148 0.30 14.85 13.21
C ALA A 148 0.13 13.44 13.84
N SER A 149 0.49 12.38 13.15
CA SER A 149 0.39 10.99 13.60
C SER A 149 1.66 10.52 14.31
N PRO A 150 1.70 9.27 14.84
CA PRO A 150 2.91 8.70 15.43
C PRO A 150 4.12 8.62 14.46
N PHE A 151 3.95 8.78 13.15
CA PHE A 151 5.06 8.88 12.20
C PHE A 151 5.87 10.17 12.36
N GLY A 152 5.24 11.29 12.72
CA GLY A 152 5.87 12.55 13.07
C GLY A 152 6.50 13.33 11.92
N SER A 153 6.77 12.71 10.78
CA SER A 153 7.34 13.36 9.59
C SER A 153 6.95 12.64 8.31
N ALA A 154 6.92 13.37 7.21
CA ALA A 154 6.66 12.80 5.89
C ALA A 154 7.36 13.59 4.77
N ASP A 155 7.94 12.87 3.81
CA ASP A 155 8.53 13.40 2.60
C ASP A 155 7.55 13.29 1.43
N VAL A 156 7.51 14.31 0.57
CA VAL A 156 6.68 14.34 -0.64
C VAL A 156 7.57 14.34 -1.87
N ARG A 157 7.31 13.41 -2.78
CA ARG A 157 7.95 13.33 -4.09
C ARG A 157 6.90 13.43 -5.19
N ARG A 158 7.14 14.25 -6.21
CA ARG A 158 6.28 14.39 -7.37
C ARG A 158 7.08 14.16 -8.65
N THR A 159 6.47 13.45 -9.59
CA THR A 159 6.98 13.19 -10.93
C THR A 159 5.83 13.33 -11.94
N ASP A 160 6.13 13.27 -13.23
CA ASP A 160 5.14 13.18 -14.30
C ASP A 160 4.35 11.86 -14.30
N ARG A 161 4.87 10.82 -13.63
CA ARG A 161 4.26 9.48 -13.52
C ARG A 161 3.40 9.30 -12.27
N GLY A 162 3.51 10.17 -11.28
CA GLY A 162 2.76 10.09 -10.04
C GLY A 162 3.38 10.88 -8.90
N SER A 163 2.72 10.78 -7.74
CA SER A 163 3.16 11.40 -6.49
C SER A 163 3.23 10.35 -5.38
N GLU A 164 4.22 10.52 -4.52
CA GLU A 164 4.45 9.67 -3.35
C GLU A 164 4.59 10.54 -2.11
N ILE A 165 3.91 10.16 -1.02
CA ILE A 165 4.20 10.65 0.32
C ILE A 165 4.75 9.46 1.10
N ARG A 166 5.92 9.65 1.72
CA ARG A 166 6.62 8.60 2.44
C ARG A 166 6.86 9.00 3.88
N ALA A 167 6.51 8.12 4.81
CA ALA A 167 6.80 8.26 6.23
C ALA A 167 7.59 7.03 6.72
N THR A 168 8.44 7.23 7.73
CA THR A 168 9.24 6.17 8.34
C THR A 168 8.86 6.01 9.80
N LYS A 169 8.64 4.79 10.27
CA LYS A 169 8.52 4.51 11.70
C LYS A 169 9.90 4.61 12.35
N LEU A 170 10.05 5.52 13.29
CA LEU A 170 11.28 5.73 14.07
C LEU A 170 11.41 4.68 15.18
#